data_f79cf4d900e4635b498eb32a2872c30c
#
_entry.id   f79cf4d900e4635b498eb32a2872c30c
#
_cell.length_a   1.000
_cell.length_b   1.000
_cell.length_c   1.000
_cell.angle_alpha   90.00
_cell.angle_beta   90.00
_cell.angle_gamma   90.00
#
_symmetry.space_group_name_H-M   'P 1'
#
loop_
_entity.id
_entity.type
_entity.pdbx_description
1 polymer ?
#
loop_
_entity_poly.entity_id
_entity_poly.type
_entity_poly.pdbx_seq_one_letter_code
_entity_poly.pdbx_strand_id
1 'polypeptide(L)'
;GMTWSAFRPSDDCCQYNYLIPSNMFAVVVLGYVQEIFAELNLADSESIIADAKRLQAEIQEGIENYAYTTNSKGEKIYAFEVDGLGNASIMDDPNVPSLLAAPYLGYCDVNDEVYQATRRTILSPENPYFYQGEYASGLGSSHTFYRYIWPIALSIQGLTTTDKSEKKFLLDQLVACDGGTGVMHESFHVDDPTKYSREWFSWANMMFCELVLDYLDIR
;
A
#
# COMPACT_ATOMS: atom_id res chain seq x y z
N GLY A 1 6.46 -21.01 1.95
CA GLY A 1 5.94 -20.14 3.01
C GLY A 1 6.35 -18.69 2.84
N MET A 2 5.67 -17.80 3.55
CA MET A 2 5.94 -16.34 3.48
C MET A 2 7.33 -15.96 4.01
N THR A 3 7.83 -14.82 3.55
CA THR A 3 9.08 -14.23 4.03
C THR A 3 8.83 -13.44 5.33
N TRP A 4 9.77 -13.54 6.26
CA TRP A 4 9.77 -12.79 7.52
C TRP A 4 10.35 -11.40 7.33
N SER A 5 9.79 -10.39 7.99
CA SER A 5 10.29 -9.02 8.00
C SER A 5 10.36 -8.46 9.42
N ALA A 6 11.44 -7.78 9.77
CA ALA A 6 11.58 -7.08 11.04
C ALA A 6 10.87 -5.72 11.02
N PHE A 7 10.82 -5.08 9.83
CA PHE A 7 10.37 -3.69 9.67
C PHE A 7 9.35 -3.57 8.55
N ARG A 8 8.47 -2.59 8.71
CA ARG A 8 7.56 -2.07 7.71
C ARG A 8 8.31 -1.17 6.71
N PRO A 9 7.74 -0.84 5.55
CA PRO A 9 8.32 0.15 4.63
C PRO A 9 8.55 1.54 5.25
N SER A 10 7.86 1.87 6.34
CA SER A 10 8.03 3.09 7.13
C SER A 10 9.21 3.06 8.11
N ASP A 11 10.02 2.01 8.12
CA ASP A 11 11.07 1.73 9.11
C ASP A 11 10.56 1.39 10.53
N ASP A 12 9.25 1.34 10.75
CA ASP A 12 8.67 0.92 12.02
C ASP A 12 8.77 -0.61 12.18
N CYS A 13 8.94 -1.08 13.42
CA CYS A 13 8.99 -2.50 13.70
C CYS A 13 7.63 -3.17 13.39
N CYS A 14 7.67 -4.35 12.77
CA CYS A 14 6.49 -5.20 12.66
C CYS A 14 6.05 -5.69 14.05
N GLN A 15 4.73 -5.72 14.25
CA GLN A 15 4.12 -6.37 15.41
C GLN A 15 4.08 -7.89 15.22
N TYR A 16 3.67 -8.32 14.03
CA TYR A 16 3.72 -9.70 13.56
C TYR A 16 4.58 -9.75 12.31
N ASN A 17 5.55 -10.63 12.27
CA ASN A 17 6.67 -10.54 11.34
C ASN A 17 6.39 -11.06 9.92
N TYR A 18 5.20 -11.55 9.61
CA TYR A 18 4.79 -11.81 8.24
C TYR A 18 3.97 -10.63 7.72
N LEU A 19 4.68 -9.67 7.12
CA LEU A 19 4.08 -8.47 6.52
C LEU A 19 3.43 -8.84 5.18
N ILE A 20 2.11 -8.84 5.14
CA ILE A 20 1.34 -9.35 4.00
C ILE A 20 1.56 -8.54 2.72
N PRO A 21 1.51 -7.18 2.72
CA PRO A 21 1.75 -6.42 1.48
C PRO A 21 3.13 -6.68 0.86
N SER A 22 4.16 -6.86 1.70
CA SER A 22 5.51 -7.17 1.21
C SER A 22 5.59 -8.57 0.59
N ASN A 23 4.88 -9.55 1.16
CA ASN A 23 4.77 -10.89 0.58
C ASN A 23 3.97 -10.88 -0.73
N MET A 24 2.89 -10.09 -0.83
CA MET A 24 2.16 -9.88 -2.08
C MET A 24 3.07 -9.29 -3.17
N PHE A 25 3.84 -8.28 -2.83
CA PHE A 25 4.79 -7.68 -3.77
C PHE A 25 5.91 -8.64 -4.17
N ALA A 26 6.40 -9.47 -3.25
CA ALA A 26 7.37 -10.52 -3.58
C ALA A 26 6.84 -11.53 -4.61
N VAL A 27 5.56 -11.92 -4.51
CA VAL A 27 4.91 -12.80 -5.51
C VAL A 27 4.94 -12.17 -6.90
N VAL A 28 4.62 -10.88 -7.01
CA VAL A 28 4.62 -10.13 -8.28
C VAL A 28 6.04 -10.01 -8.83
N VAL A 29 7.00 -9.58 -8.02
CA VAL A 29 8.40 -9.39 -8.43
C VAL A 29 9.04 -10.70 -8.88
N LEU A 30 8.74 -11.82 -8.22
CA LEU A 30 9.22 -13.14 -8.66
C LEU A 30 8.65 -13.55 -10.02
N GLY A 31 7.45 -13.09 -10.39
CA GLY A 31 6.94 -13.18 -11.76
C GLY A 31 7.80 -12.40 -12.76
N TYR A 32 8.11 -11.14 -12.44
CA TYR A 32 8.99 -10.32 -13.28
C TYR A 32 10.40 -10.91 -13.42
N VAL A 33 10.95 -11.52 -12.36
CA VAL A 33 12.25 -12.22 -12.45
C VAL A 33 12.18 -13.34 -13.49
N GLN A 34 11.11 -14.12 -13.51
CA GLN A 34 10.93 -15.21 -14.49
C GLN A 34 10.90 -14.65 -15.93
N GLU A 35 10.12 -13.59 -16.18
CA GLU A 35 10.01 -12.95 -17.48
C GLU A 35 11.35 -12.36 -17.95
N ILE A 36 12.04 -11.60 -17.09
CA ILE A 36 13.33 -10.96 -17.39
C ILE A 36 14.39 -12.01 -17.75
N PHE A 37 14.52 -13.08 -16.94
CA PHE A 37 15.52 -14.11 -17.20
C PHE A 37 15.18 -15.00 -18.40
N ALA A 38 13.90 -15.15 -18.74
CA ALA A 38 13.50 -15.79 -20.00
C ALA A 38 13.96 -14.99 -21.22
N GLU A 39 13.80 -13.66 -21.21
CA GLU A 39 14.24 -12.77 -22.29
C GLU A 39 15.77 -12.66 -22.38
N LEU A 40 16.46 -12.57 -21.25
CA LEU A 40 17.93 -12.46 -21.22
C LEU A 40 18.63 -13.73 -21.70
N ASN A 41 18.04 -14.88 -21.51
CA ASN A 41 18.54 -16.19 -21.93
C ASN A 41 20.04 -16.43 -21.62
N LEU A 42 20.44 -16.13 -20.38
CA LEU A 42 21.79 -16.32 -19.86
C LEU A 42 22.02 -17.80 -19.46
N ALA A 43 23.26 -18.19 -19.24
CA ALA A 43 23.65 -19.57 -18.91
C ALA A 43 22.88 -20.13 -17.68
N ASP A 44 22.58 -19.26 -16.68
CA ASP A 44 21.94 -19.66 -15.43
C ASP A 44 20.42 -19.35 -15.43
N SER A 45 19.85 -18.85 -16.53
CA SER A 45 18.44 -18.40 -16.61
C SER A 45 17.46 -19.50 -16.20
N GLU A 46 17.63 -20.72 -16.68
CA GLU A 46 16.72 -21.84 -16.35
C GLU A 46 16.68 -22.13 -14.86
N SER A 47 17.83 -22.12 -14.20
CA SER A 47 17.92 -22.35 -12.75
C SER A 47 17.26 -21.22 -11.95
N ILE A 48 17.53 -19.96 -12.34
CA ILE A 48 16.95 -18.78 -11.67
C ILE A 48 15.42 -18.76 -11.84
N ILE A 49 14.92 -19.05 -13.04
CA ILE A 49 13.48 -19.14 -13.32
C ILE A 49 12.82 -20.25 -12.48
N ALA A 50 13.45 -21.42 -12.39
CA ALA A 50 12.92 -22.53 -11.60
C ALA A 50 12.83 -22.18 -10.10
N ASP A 51 13.87 -21.55 -9.56
CA ASP A 51 13.90 -21.12 -8.16
C ASP A 51 12.89 -20.00 -7.89
N ALA A 52 12.79 -19.00 -8.77
CA ALA A 52 11.81 -17.91 -8.66
C ALA A 52 10.37 -18.45 -8.68
N LYS A 53 10.08 -19.38 -9.60
CA LYS A 53 8.76 -20.01 -9.71
C LYS A 53 8.41 -20.81 -8.45
N ARG A 54 9.35 -21.58 -7.90
CA ARG A 54 9.16 -22.35 -6.68
C ARG A 54 8.89 -21.42 -5.51
N LEU A 55 9.71 -20.39 -5.31
CA LEU A 55 9.56 -19.43 -4.21
C LEU A 55 8.26 -18.63 -4.34
N GLN A 56 7.89 -18.21 -5.55
CA GLN A 56 6.61 -17.53 -5.81
C GLN A 56 5.42 -18.40 -5.36
N ALA A 57 5.41 -19.68 -5.72
CA ALA A 57 4.35 -20.59 -5.34
C ALA A 57 4.28 -20.81 -3.82
N GLU A 58 5.44 -20.98 -3.16
CA GLU A 58 5.53 -21.13 -1.71
C GLU A 58 5.01 -19.90 -0.94
N ILE A 59 5.33 -18.69 -1.41
CA ILE A 59 4.84 -17.44 -0.80
C ILE A 59 3.34 -17.29 -1.04
N GLN A 60 2.87 -17.52 -2.26
CA GLN A 60 1.46 -17.46 -2.61
C GLN A 60 0.62 -18.41 -1.77
N GLU A 61 1.05 -19.66 -1.60
CA GLU A 61 0.41 -20.64 -0.70
C GLU A 61 0.37 -20.14 0.76
N GLY A 62 1.46 -19.50 1.21
CA GLY A 62 1.51 -18.88 2.54
C GLY A 62 0.48 -17.77 2.71
N ILE A 63 0.32 -16.89 1.72
CA ILE A 63 -0.71 -15.84 1.71
C ILE A 63 -2.10 -16.46 1.73
N GLU A 64 -2.38 -17.43 0.89
CA GLU A 64 -3.69 -18.10 0.81
C GLU A 64 -4.11 -18.77 2.13
N ASN A 65 -3.15 -19.30 2.88
CA ASN A 65 -3.43 -19.98 4.13
C ASN A 65 -3.49 -19.07 5.36
N TYR A 66 -2.79 -17.93 5.36
CA TYR A 66 -2.58 -17.16 6.60
C TYR A 66 -2.88 -15.67 6.51
N ALA A 67 -3.01 -15.08 5.30
CA ALA A 67 -3.11 -13.63 5.15
C ALA A 67 -4.50 -13.05 5.42
N TYR A 68 -5.48 -13.85 5.78
CA TYR A 68 -6.86 -13.39 5.90
C TYR A 68 -7.30 -13.27 7.34
N THR A 69 -8.15 -12.27 7.58
CA THR A 69 -8.91 -12.08 8.82
C THR A 69 -10.33 -11.62 8.50
N THR A 70 -11.08 -11.21 9.52
CA THR A 70 -12.47 -10.78 9.37
C THR A 70 -12.63 -9.40 10.01
N ASN A 71 -13.24 -8.46 9.30
CA ASN A 71 -13.56 -7.15 9.84
C ASN A 71 -14.80 -7.18 10.77
N SER A 72 -15.15 -6.04 11.36
CA SER A 72 -16.29 -5.92 12.29
C SER A 72 -17.65 -6.27 11.68
N LYS A 73 -17.76 -6.28 10.33
CA LYS A 73 -18.98 -6.65 9.59
C LYS A 73 -19.03 -8.14 9.22
N GLY A 74 -18.00 -8.91 9.56
CA GLY A 74 -17.89 -10.32 9.17
C GLY A 74 -17.40 -10.54 7.74
N GLU A 75 -16.91 -9.51 7.05
CA GLU A 75 -16.34 -9.63 5.72
C GLU A 75 -14.91 -10.16 5.79
N LYS A 76 -14.55 -11.07 4.89
CA LYS A 76 -13.17 -11.54 4.71
C LYS A 76 -12.30 -10.42 4.13
N ILE A 77 -11.20 -10.10 4.81
CA ILE A 77 -10.24 -9.08 4.41
C ILE A 77 -8.80 -9.60 4.49
N TYR A 78 -7.88 -8.93 3.83
CA TYR A 78 -6.45 -9.13 4.09
C TYR A 78 -6.06 -8.51 5.42
N ALA A 79 -5.27 -9.26 6.21
CA ALA A 79 -4.55 -8.71 7.36
C ALA A 79 -3.32 -7.93 6.88
N PHE A 80 -2.88 -6.94 7.66
CA PHE A 80 -1.63 -6.22 7.36
C PHE A 80 -0.41 -7.05 7.79
N GLU A 81 -0.44 -7.60 8.98
CA GLU A 81 0.59 -8.50 9.52
C GLU A 81 -0.05 -9.71 10.17
N VAL A 82 0.62 -10.85 10.10
CA VAL A 82 0.24 -12.10 10.79
C VAL A 82 1.45 -12.77 11.42
N ASP A 83 1.22 -13.63 12.43
CA ASP A 83 2.28 -14.43 13.08
C ASP A 83 2.29 -15.90 12.62
N GLY A 84 1.30 -16.33 11.82
CA GLY A 84 1.11 -17.73 11.42
C GLY A 84 0.54 -18.64 12.53
N LEU A 85 0.21 -18.07 13.70
CA LEU A 85 -0.33 -18.77 14.87
C LEU A 85 -1.78 -18.38 15.18
N GLY A 86 -2.39 -17.56 14.31
CA GLY A 86 -3.78 -17.11 14.42
C GLY A 86 -3.93 -15.65 14.84
N ASN A 87 -2.84 -14.93 15.10
CA ASN A 87 -2.91 -13.48 15.34
C ASN A 87 -2.74 -12.70 14.03
N ALA A 88 -3.51 -11.62 13.90
CA ALA A 88 -3.54 -10.76 12.73
C ALA A 88 -3.75 -9.30 13.15
N SER A 89 -3.15 -8.35 12.43
CA SER A 89 -3.41 -6.92 12.60
C SER A 89 -4.32 -6.39 11.49
N ILE A 90 -5.33 -5.59 11.89
CA ILE A 90 -6.18 -4.84 10.97
C ILE A 90 -5.69 -3.39 10.98
N MET A 91 -4.89 -3.06 10.01
CA MET A 91 -4.38 -1.70 9.74
C MET A 91 -3.86 -1.63 8.31
N ASP A 92 -3.36 -0.49 7.91
CA ASP A 92 -2.46 -0.33 6.78
C ASP A 92 -1.45 0.78 7.08
N ASP A 93 -0.31 0.75 6.40
CA ASP A 93 0.72 1.77 6.46
C ASP A 93 0.72 2.55 5.13
N PRO A 94 0.93 3.88 5.13
CA PRO A 94 0.88 4.68 3.92
C PRO A 94 2.01 4.39 2.93
N ASN A 95 3.10 3.78 3.40
CA ASN A 95 4.26 3.47 2.55
C ASN A 95 4.05 2.19 1.75
N VAL A 96 4.45 2.22 0.49
CA VAL A 96 4.34 1.07 -0.44
C VAL A 96 5.54 0.13 -0.24
N PRO A 97 5.31 -1.19 -0.17
CA PRO A 97 4.06 -1.92 -0.36
C PRO A 97 3.09 -1.80 0.83
N SER A 98 1.81 -1.60 0.52
CA SER A 98 0.69 -1.51 1.46
C SER A 98 -0.49 -2.35 0.97
N LEU A 99 -1.47 -2.63 1.83
CA LEU A 99 -2.70 -3.32 1.41
C LEU A 99 -3.46 -2.47 0.38
N LEU A 100 -3.52 -1.15 0.58
CA LEU A 100 -4.13 -0.22 -0.35
C LEU A 100 -3.48 -0.28 -1.74
N ALA A 101 -2.16 -0.50 -1.79
CA ALA A 101 -1.39 -0.54 -3.03
C ALA A 101 -1.44 -1.89 -3.77
N ALA A 102 -2.11 -2.93 -3.24
CA ALA A 102 -2.07 -4.27 -3.83
C ALA A 102 -2.42 -4.31 -5.34
N PRO A 103 -3.48 -3.61 -5.84
CA PRO A 103 -3.76 -3.55 -7.29
C PRO A 103 -2.72 -2.74 -8.06
N TYR A 104 -2.24 -1.63 -7.50
CA TYR A 104 -1.19 -0.80 -8.11
C TYR A 104 0.10 -1.60 -8.33
N LEU A 105 0.45 -2.47 -7.39
CA LEU A 105 1.60 -3.37 -7.48
C LEU A 105 1.36 -4.57 -8.42
N GLY A 106 0.12 -4.78 -8.89
CA GLY A 106 -0.23 -5.87 -9.78
C GLY A 106 -0.54 -7.22 -9.09
N TYR A 107 -0.78 -7.20 -7.78
CA TYR A 107 -1.08 -8.43 -7.04
C TYR A 107 -2.51 -8.94 -7.25
N CYS A 108 -3.49 -8.04 -7.34
CA CYS A 108 -4.90 -8.38 -7.54
C CYS A 108 -5.60 -7.35 -8.45
N ASP A 109 -6.78 -7.70 -8.95
CA ASP A 109 -7.64 -6.75 -9.63
C ASP A 109 -8.23 -5.74 -8.65
N VAL A 110 -8.42 -4.49 -9.11
CA VAL A 110 -9.03 -3.42 -8.30
C VAL A 110 -10.45 -3.76 -7.84
N ASN A 111 -11.16 -4.61 -8.58
CA ASN A 111 -12.51 -5.06 -8.27
C ASN A 111 -12.56 -6.38 -7.50
N ASP A 112 -11.42 -6.94 -7.09
CA ASP A 112 -11.38 -8.13 -6.26
C ASP A 112 -12.19 -7.91 -4.97
N GLU A 113 -13.08 -8.85 -4.64
CA GLU A 113 -14.04 -8.69 -3.52
C GLU A 113 -13.33 -8.56 -2.16
N VAL A 114 -12.27 -9.35 -1.95
CA VAL A 114 -11.49 -9.32 -0.70
C VAL A 114 -10.71 -8.02 -0.61
N TYR A 115 -10.09 -7.59 -1.72
CA TYR A 115 -9.43 -6.29 -1.78
C TYR A 115 -10.39 -5.14 -1.50
N GLN A 116 -11.57 -5.13 -2.12
CA GLN A 116 -12.56 -4.08 -1.90
C GLN A 116 -13.09 -4.04 -0.45
N ALA A 117 -13.28 -5.20 0.18
CA ALA A 117 -13.61 -5.27 1.60
C ALA A 117 -12.45 -4.75 2.47
N THR A 118 -11.21 -5.13 2.14
CA THR A 118 -9.99 -4.62 2.79
C THR A 118 -9.88 -3.11 2.66
N ARG A 119 -10.01 -2.58 1.43
CA ARG A 119 -9.95 -1.13 1.14
C ARG A 119 -10.97 -0.34 1.97
N ARG A 120 -12.23 -0.79 2.01
CA ARG A 120 -13.25 -0.15 2.86
C ARG A 120 -12.91 -0.17 4.35
N THR A 121 -12.31 -1.24 4.82
CA THR A 121 -11.92 -1.42 6.22
C THR A 121 -10.75 -0.51 6.60
N ILE A 122 -9.68 -0.51 5.81
CA ILE A 122 -8.48 0.31 6.11
C ILE A 122 -8.72 1.81 5.93
N LEU A 123 -9.67 2.21 5.08
CA LEU A 123 -10.14 3.59 4.92
C LEU A 123 -11.30 3.94 5.86
N SER A 124 -11.34 3.32 7.04
CA SER A 124 -12.34 3.54 8.08
C SER A 124 -11.69 3.56 9.47
N PRO A 125 -12.42 3.95 10.54
CA PRO A 125 -11.94 3.92 11.92
C PRO A 125 -11.55 2.52 12.45
N GLU A 126 -11.80 1.44 11.72
CA GLU A 126 -11.28 0.11 12.06
C GLU A 126 -9.74 0.05 11.91
N ASN A 127 -9.19 0.88 11.02
CA ASN A 127 -7.75 1.12 10.97
C ASN A 127 -7.39 2.22 11.97
N PRO A 128 -6.57 1.94 13.01
CA PRO A 128 -6.21 2.91 14.05
C PRO A 128 -5.41 4.12 13.51
N TYR A 129 -4.89 4.01 12.28
CA TYR A 129 -4.15 5.08 11.60
C TYR A 129 -4.96 5.79 10.52
N PHE A 130 -6.25 5.50 10.36
CA PHE A 130 -7.14 6.29 9.53
C PHE A 130 -7.61 7.53 10.30
N TYR A 131 -7.32 8.71 9.79
CA TYR A 131 -7.70 9.97 10.40
C TYR A 131 -8.64 10.77 9.51
N GLN A 132 -9.61 11.41 10.14
CA GLN A 132 -10.52 12.38 9.52
C GLN A 132 -10.37 13.74 10.19
N GLY A 133 -10.29 14.81 9.40
CA GLY A 133 -10.20 16.17 9.87
C GLY A 133 -10.98 17.16 9.02
N GLU A 134 -10.78 18.42 9.31
CA GLU A 134 -11.45 19.54 8.64
C GLU A 134 -11.01 19.67 7.17
N TYR A 135 -9.72 19.47 6.90
CA TYR A 135 -9.14 19.68 5.57
C TYR A 135 -8.97 18.38 4.78
N ALA A 136 -8.69 17.29 5.46
CA ALA A 136 -8.38 16.04 4.78
C ALA A 136 -8.74 14.79 5.61
N SER A 137 -8.84 13.66 4.90
CA SER A 137 -9.00 12.33 5.51
C SER A 137 -8.10 11.34 4.77
N GLY A 138 -7.46 10.42 5.50
CA GLY A 138 -6.57 9.44 4.88
C GLY A 138 -5.79 8.61 5.89
N LEU A 139 -4.80 7.88 5.38
CA LEU A 139 -3.95 7.02 6.17
C LEU A 139 -2.76 7.79 6.74
N GLY A 140 -2.58 7.65 8.04
CA GLY A 140 -1.36 8.01 8.76
C GLY A 140 -0.54 6.78 9.12
N SER A 141 0.45 6.96 10.00
CA SER A 141 1.37 5.92 10.43
C SER A 141 1.78 6.14 11.89
N SER A 142 2.24 5.07 12.54
CA SER A 142 2.97 5.18 13.81
C SER A 142 4.30 5.91 13.67
N HIS A 143 4.82 6.03 12.45
CA HIS A 143 6.07 6.70 12.12
C HIS A 143 6.00 8.22 12.25
N THR A 144 4.81 8.83 12.07
CA THR A 144 4.60 10.28 12.15
C THR A 144 3.65 10.65 13.29
N PHE A 145 3.44 11.95 13.51
CA PHE A 145 2.63 12.44 14.61
C PHE A 145 1.17 12.02 14.49
N TYR A 146 0.50 11.97 15.62
CA TYR A 146 -0.94 11.69 15.69
C TYR A 146 -1.74 12.65 14.82
N ARG A 147 -2.71 12.10 14.05
CA ARG A 147 -3.56 12.82 13.07
C ARG A 147 -2.81 13.42 11.88
N TYR A 148 -1.58 12.95 11.60
CA TYR A 148 -0.89 13.24 10.34
C TYR A 148 -1.18 12.13 9.33
N ILE A 149 -1.58 12.54 8.12
CA ILE A 149 -1.82 11.63 6.99
C ILE A 149 -0.78 11.86 5.89
N TRP A 150 -0.62 10.87 5.03
CA TRP A 150 0.46 10.86 4.06
C TRP A 150 -0.04 11.10 2.62
N PRO A 151 0.54 12.06 1.88
CA PRO A 151 0.23 12.27 0.46
C PRO A 151 0.45 11.03 -0.41
N ILE A 152 1.42 10.17 -0.08
CA ILE A 152 1.61 8.88 -0.78
C ILE A 152 0.35 8.02 -0.70
N ALA A 153 -0.23 7.87 0.49
CA ALA A 153 -1.43 7.05 0.65
C ALA A 153 -2.64 7.62 -0.09
N LEU A 154 -2.81 8.95 -0.09
CA LEU A 154 -3.85 9.62 -0.87
C LEU A 154 -3.67 9.39 -2.38
N SER A 155 -2.43 9.45 -2.86
CA SER A 155 -2.09 9.18 -4.26
C SER A 155 -2.38 7.72 -4.63
N ILE A 156 -1.98 6.76 -3.80
CA ILE A 156 -2.28 5.33 -3.99
C ILE A 156 -3.80 5.08 -3.95
N GLN A 157 -4.53 5.72 -3.03
CA GLN A 157 -5.99 5.62 -2.99
C GLN A 157 -6.62 6.03 -4.33
N GLY A 158 -6.12 7.09 -4.95
CA GLY A 158 -6.56 7.54 -6.28
C GLY A 158 -6.12 6.61 -7.41
N LEU A 159 -4.90 6.06 -7.36
CA LEU A 159 -4.39 5.13 -8.37
C LEU A 159 -5.06 3.75 -8.31
N THR A 160 -5.70 3.41 -7.19
CA THR A 160 -6.39 2.13 -6.97
C THR A 160 -7.91 2.26 -6.93
N THR A 161 -8.46 3.29 -7.55
CA THR A 161 -9.91 3.43 -7.79
C THR A 161 -10.20 3.58 -9.27
N THR A 162 -11.37 3.10 -9.71
CA THR A 162 -11.91 3.32 -11.07
C THR A 162 -12.84 4.54 -11.13
N ASP A 163 -13.20 5.13 -9.98
CA ASP A 163 -14.07 6.29 -9.88
C ASP A 163 -13.29 7.59 -10.13
N LYS A 164 -13.50 8.20 -11.30
CA LYS A 164 -12.89 9.50 -11.65
C LYS A 164 -13.27 10.64 -10.69
N SER A 165 -14.42 10.56 -10.03
CA SER A 165 -14.82 11.56 -9.04
C SER A 165 -14.02 11.42 -7.75
N GLU A 166 -13.74 10.21 -7.30
CA GLU A 166 -12.84 9.97 -6.18
C GLU A 166 -11.41 10.43 -6.50
N LYS A 167 -10.87 10.09 -7.70
CA LYS A 167 -9.55 10.57 -8.14
C LYS A 167 -9.46 12.09 -8.11
N LYS A 168 -10.45 12.77 -8.68
CA LYS A 168 -10.50 14.24 -8.69
C LYS A 168 -10.53 14.81 -7.27
N PHE A 169 -11.35 14.25 -6.40
CA PHE A 169 -11.47 14.68 -5.01
C PHE A 169 -10.11 14.57 -4.28
N LEU A 170 -9.40 13.46 -4.46
CA LEU A 170 -8.09 13.22 -3.85
C LEU A 170 -7.02 14.17 -4.40
N LEU A 171 -7.04 14.46 -5.71
CA LEU A 171 -6.16 15.47 -6.31
C LEU A 171 -6.43 16.88 -5.75
N ASP A 172 -7.70 17.27 -5.65
CA ASP A 172 -8.08 18.57 -5.09
C ASP A 172 -7.63 18.68 -3.61
N GLN A 173 -7.79 17.58 -2.84
CA GLN A 173 -7.34 17.52 -1.45
C GLN A 173 -5.81 17.65 -1.34
N LEU A 174 -5.05 16.94 -2.17
CA LEU A 174 -3.58 17.03 -2.20
C LEU A 174 -3.11 18.44 -2.52
N VAL A 175 -3.70 19.07 -3.54
CA VAL A 175 -3.34 20.46 -3.92
C VAL A 175 -3.73 21.46 -2.84
N ALA A 176 -4.88 21.30 -2.18
CA ALA A 176 -5.33 22.19 -1.13
C ALA A 176 -4.51 22.04 0.19
N CYS A 177 -3.81 20.94 0.36
CA CYS A 177 -3.08 20.59 1.59
C CYS A 177 -1.56 20.64 1.43
N ASP A 178 -1.03 21.38 0.46
CA ASP A 178 0.41 21.56 0.22
C ASP A 178 1.09 22.52 1.23
N GLY A 179 0.35 23.03 2.22
CA GLY A 179 0.85 23.99 3.20
C GLY A 179 1.32 25.33 2.61
N GLY A 180 0.98 25.63 1.34
CA GLY A 180 1.43 26.79 0.59
C GLY A 180 2.86 26.69 0.05
N THR A 181 3.44 25.50 0.03
CA THR A 181 4.83 25.27 -0.41
C THR A 181 4.94 24.91 -1.89
N GLY A 182 3.85 24.47 -2.52
CA GLY A 182 3.82 24.00 -3.89
C GLY A 182 4.45 22.60 -4.09
N VAL A 183 4.67 21.84 -3.01
CA VAL A 183 5.26 20.49 -3.04
C VAL A 183 4.54 19.54 -2.07
N MET A 184 4.69 18.24 -2.29
CA MET A 184 4.14 17.22 -1.40
C MET A 184 5.13 16.92 -0.27
N HIS A 185 4.59 16.90 0.95
CA HIS A 185 5.29 16.56 2.18
C HIS A 185 5.31 15.06 2.44
N GLU A 186 6.07 14.62 3.43
CA GLU A 186 5.97 13.25 3.94
C GLU A 186 4.59 13.00 4.56
N SER A 187 4.18 13.88 5.49
CA SER A 187 2.85 13.85 6.11
C SER A 187 2.39 15.25 6.49
N PHE A 188 1.08 15.44 6.69
CA PHE A 188 0.49 16.69 7.15
C PHE A 188 -0.71 16.43 8.08
N HIS A 189 -0.98 17.40 8.97
CA HIS A 189 -2.06 17.29 9.94
C HIS A 189 -3.44 17.49 9.30
N VAL A 190 -4.41 16.62 9.57
CA VAL A 190 -5.74 16.62 8.93
C VAL A 190 -6.57 17.88 9.18
N ASP A 191 -6.30 18.64 10.26
CA ASP A 191 -7.01 19.87 10.62
C ASP A 191 -6.18 21.14 10.39
N ASP A 192 -4.92 21.03 9.96
CA ASP A 192 -4.02 22.16 9.73
C ASP A 192 -2.89 21.78 8.77
N PRO A 193 -3.08 21.93 7.45
CA PRO A 193 -2.08 21.52 6.46
C PRO A 193 -0.74 22.28 6.54
N THR A 194 -0.69 23.39 7.29
CA THR A 194 0.59 24.10 7.52
C THR A 194 1.50 23.36 8.52
N LYS A 195 0.97 22.36 9.22
CA LYS A 195 1.72 21.46 10.09
C LYS A 195 2.05 20.18 9.32
N TYR A 196 3.28 20.08 8.87
CA TYR A 196 3.76 18.94 8.08
C TYR A 196 5.11 18.43 8.58
N SER A 197 5.46 17.20 8.20
CA SER A 197 6.80 16.65 8.33
C SER A 197 7.48 16.63 6.95
N ARG A 198 8.81 16.82 6.93
CA ARG A 198 9.64 16.87 5.71
C ARG A 198 8.97 17.68 4.59
N GLU A 199 9.29 18.98 4.52
CA GLU A 199 8.69 19.92 3.56
C GLU A 199 8.73 19.42 2.12
N TRP A 200 9.84 18.86 1.68
CA TRP A 200 9.98 18.24 0.37
C TRP A 200 10.24 16.74 0.51
N PHE A 201 9.32 15.92 0.00
CA PHE A 201 9.45 14.47 0.02
C PHE A 201 9.29 13.93 -1.40
N SER A 202 10.42 13.54 -2.04
CA SER A 202 10.44 13.15 -3.45
C SER A 202 9.46 12.04 -3.80
N TRP A 203 9.33 11.06 -2.94
CA TRP A 203 8.42 9.93 -3.11
C TRP A 203 6.97 10.39 -3.23
N ALA A 204 6.52 11.25 -2.31
CA ALA A 204 5.17 11.81 -2.35
C ALA A 204 4.94 12.68 -3.61
N ASN A 205 5.93 13.51 -3.99
CA ASN A 205 5.85 14.32 -5.19
C ASN A 205 5.70 13.47 -6.46
N MET A 206 6.46 12.37 -6.57
CA MET A 206 6.38 11.48 -7.75
C MET A 206 5.06 10.73 -7.80
N MET A 207 4.55 10.24 -6.66
CA MET A 207 3.24 9.58 -6.60
C MET A 207 2.09 10.53 -6.93
N PHE A 208 2.18 11.79 -6.52
CA PHE A 208 1.24 12.83 -6.93
C PHE A 208 1.27 13.05 -8.46
N CYS A 209 2.46 13.19 -9.05
CA CYS A 209 2.60 13.33 -10.51
C CYS A 209 2.00 12.13 -11.23
N GLU A 210 2.22 10.92 -10.75
CA GLU A 210 1.67 9.71 -11.33
C GLU A 210 0.14 9.69 -11.29
N LEU A 211 -0.46 10.10 -10.16
CA LEU A 211 -1.91 10.23 -10.05
C LEU A 211 -2.48 11.29 -11.01
N VAL A 212 -1.78 12.42 -11.22
CA VAL A 212 -2.17 13.45 -12.20
C VAL A 212 -2.15 12.87 -13.61
N LEU A 213 -1.10 12.15 -14.01
CA LEU A 213 -0.99 11.53 -15.33
C LEU A 213 -2.09 10.49 -15.57
N ASP A 214 -2.37 9.68 -14.57
CA ASP A 214 -3.44 8.68 -14.62
C ASP A 214 -4.83 9.34 -14.73
N TYR A 215 -5.10 10.40 -13.97
CA TYR A 215 -6.37 11.13 -14.06
C TYR A 215 -6.59 11.78 -15.43
N LEU A 216 -5.53 12.24 -16.07
CA LEU A 216 -5.56 12.88 -17.40
C LEU A 216 -5.54 11.87 -18.56
N ASP A 217 -5.53 10.57 -18.28
CA ASP A 217 -5.41 9.49 -19.28
C ASP A 217 -4.16 9.63 -20.18
N ILE A 218 -3.03 10.12 -19.62
CA ILE A 218 -1.73 10.30 -20.34
C ILE A 218 -0.79 9.10 -20.13
N ARG A 219 -1.22 8.15 -19.32
CA ARG A 219 -0.45 6.96 -18.94
C ARG A 219 -0.76 5.76 -19.82
#